data_1f7c05e1560f4663fdb9ef5facf95b96
#
_entry.id   1f7c05e1560f4663fdb9ef5facf95b96
#
_cell.length_a   1.000
_cell.length_b   1.000
_cell.length_c   1.000
_cell.angle_alpha   90.00
_cell.angle_beta   90.00
_cell.angle_gamma   90.00
#
_symmetry.space_group_name_H-M   'P 1'
#
loop_
_entity.id
_entity.type
_entity.pdbx_description
1 polymer ?
#
loop_
_entity_poly.entity_id
_entity_poly.type
_entity_poly.pdbx_seq_one_letter_code
_entity_poly.pdbx_strand_id
1 'polypeptide(L)'
;MYKTLLTTSLMLAIAAQVSAQTGTEWDNPQTTSVNREMAHTVSIPMASETDIAANDMTLSPWYMSLDGKWKFLWVKQPSLAKADYCAKDYNDGAWTDIDVPSSWQVWGLQHGKSWDKPLYCNVAYPFSFNESTYTVMADRPSWFTYNSNMPNPVGTYRRHFTISAEWAGRDVFVRFNSVGHGYYLWINGQRVGYSEDSYLPSEFNITPYLVDGENTIALQVYRFTSGSFLECQDYWRLTGIHRSCFLWSAPKSQIRDYFFTSLLNSSYTGAKAQIKVSLSNIETVTGGTLEARIVENGATVASKTSTISTNNLSFTINVNAPKLWSAEQPNLYDLVLVMKDAQGNTVDIRGGKVGFRKVEIRSDGALTINGKRMVFHGVNRHDFSPVNGRAITPAEIEEDIKTMKRLNINAVRTSHYPNDPVFYDLCDKYGLYVLAEADVECHAHQKLSSLPLFRPAMVERSENHVLWMRNHPCIFMWSFGNESGNGENFQYVANAIKLFKSFFFAKKFCDFNWV
;
A
#
# COMPACT_ATOMS: atom_id res chain seq x y z
N MET A 1 40.33 -14.85 -56.28
CA MET A 1 40.97 -14.92 -54.96
C MET A 1 40.17 -14.03 -54.02
N TYR A 2 39.14 -14.56 -53.35
CA TYR A 2 38.38 -13.86 -52.33
C TYR A 2 38.56 -14.63 -51.04
N LYS A 3 39.19 -13.99 -50.05
CA LYS A 3 39.32 -14.53 -48.71
C LYS A 3 38.06 -14.19 -47.91
N THR A 4 37.32 -15.22 -47.53
CA THR A 4 36.19 -15.16 -46.63
C THR A 4 36.75 -15.04 -45.19
N LEU A 5 36.51 -13.92 -44.51
CA LEU A 5 36.72 -13.79 -43.07
C LEU A 5 35.46 -14.28 -42.36
N LEU A 6 35.58 -15.40 -41.65
CA LEU A 6 34.64 -15.81 -40.64
C LEU A 6 34.91 -14.98 -39.35
N THR A 7 34.01 -14.12 -39.00
CA THR A 7 33.97 -13.49 -37.68
C THR A 7 33.13 -14.36 -36.76
N THR A 8 33.78 -15.13 -35.91
CA THR A 8 33.17 -15.83 -34.78
C THR A 8 32.89 -14.80 -33.70
N SER A 9 31.63 -14.43 -33.54
CA SER A 9 31.16 -13.65 -32.41
C SER A 9 31.14 -14.53 -31.15
N LEU A 10 32.13 -14.35 -30.30
CA LEU A 10 32.18 -14.94 -28.98
C LEU A 10 31.20 -14.13 -28.07
N MET A 11 29.99 -14.64 -27.87
CA MET A 11 29.13 -14.13 -26.79
C MET A 11 29.76 -14.52 -25.47
N LEU A 12 30.45 -13.59 -24.83
CA LEU A 12 30.76 -13.67 -23.41
C LEU A 12 29.45 -13.54 -22.66
N ALA A 13 28.92 -14.64 -22.16
CA ALA A 13 27.93 -14.64 -21.09
C ALA A 13 28.67 -14.16 -19.82
N ILE A 14 28.57 -12.88 -19.52
CA ILE A 14 28.93 -12.34 -18.20
C ILE A 14 27.82 -12.82 -17.27
N ALA A 15 28.04 -13.99 -16.64
CA ALA A 15 27.33 -14.36 -15.44
C ALA A 15 27.76 -13.33 -14.38
N ALA A 16 26.96 -12.30 -14.21
CA ALA A 16 27.07 -11.42 -13.06
C ALA A 16 26.79 -12.32 -11.83
N GLN A 17 27.86 -12.78 -11.18
CA GLN A 17 27.75 -13.24 -9.80
C GLN A 17 27.30 -12.01 -8.99
N VAL A 18 25.99 -11.88 -8.82
CA VAL A 18 25.42 -10.97 -7.85
C VAL A 18 25.89 -11.48 -6.49
N SER A 19 26.97 -10.89 -6.01
CA SER A 19 27.42 -11.07 -4.63
C SER A 19 26.20 -10.86 -3.75
N ALA A 20 25.83 -11.90 -2.99
CA ALA A 20 24.69 -11.93 -2.09
C ALA A 20 24.95 -11.05 -0.85
N GLN A 21 25.33 -9.81 -1.04
CA GLN A 21 25.46 -8.82 0.00
C GLN A 21 24.08 -8.23 0.28
N THR A 22 23.64 -8.28 1.54
CA THR A 22 22.50 -7.48 1.99
C THR A 22 22.77 -6.03 1.59
N GLY A 23 21.82 -5.41 0.89
CA GLY A 23 21.99 -4.03 0.43
C GLY A 23 22.15 -3.05 1.59
N THR A 24 22.46 -1.82 1.28
CA THR A 24 22.59 -0.72 2.25
C THR A 24 21.38 0.23 2.21
N GLU A 25 20.35 -0.12 1.45
CA GLU A 25 19.16 0.72 1.26
C GLU A 25 18.44 0.99 2.58
N TRP A 26 18.39 0.00 3.47
CA TRP A 26 17.76 0.12 4.78
C TRP A 26 18.33 1.26 5.65
N ASP A 27 19.54 1.71 5.36
CA ASP A 27 20.23 2.80 6.05
C ASP A 27 20.35 4.06 5.14
N ASN A 28 19.49 4.20 4.14
CA ASN A 28 19.54 5.32 3.21
C ASN A 28 18.17 6.00 3.02
N PRO A 29 17.89 7.16 3.67
CA PRO A 29 16.62 7.84 3.60
C PRO A 29 16.23 8.38 2.22
N GLN A 30 17.14 8.32 1.24
CA GLN A 30 16.87 8.66 -0.15
C GLN A 30 16.42 7.47 -0.99
N THR A 31 16.50 6.25 -0.42
CA THR A 31 16.10 5.02 -1.12
C THR A 31 14.99 4.33 -0.34
N THR A 32 13.77 4.69 -0.64
CA THR A 32 12.56 4.14 0.01
C THR A 32 12.11 2.83 -0.60
N SER A 33 12.53 2.56 -1.84
CA SER A 33 12.18 1.35 -2.58
C SER A 33 13.15 1.04 -3.71
N VAL A 34 13.21 -0.24 -4.09
CA VAL A 34 13.90 -0.74 -5.30
C VAL A 34 12.97 -1.74 -5.98
N ASN A 35 12.69 -1.54 -7.26
CA ASN A 35 11.80 -2.40 -8.08
C ASN A 35 10.38 -2.60 -7.51
N ARG A 36 9.95 -1.78 -6.55
CA ARG A 36 8.57 -1.77 -6.09
C ARG A 36 7.69 -1.15 -7.17
N GLU A 37 6.55 -1.75 -7.43
CA GLU A 37 5.54 -1.21 -8.34
C GLU A 37 5.00 0.14 -7.82
N MET A 38 4.63 1.01 -8.75
CA MET A 38 3.94 2.26 -8.39
C MET A 38 2.60 1.94 -7.72
N ALA A 39 2.28 2.69 -6.67
CA ALA A 39 1.00 2.60 -5.99
C ALA A 39 -0.16 2.86 -6.97
N HIS A 40 -1.23 2.09 -6.82
CA HIS A 40 -2.44 2.17 -7.64
C HIS A 40 -3.66 1.78 -6.81
N THR A 41 -4.85 1.98 -7.33
CA THR A 41 -6.08 1.55 -6.65
C THR A 41 -6.03 0.08 -6.27
N VAL A 42 -6.44 -0.25 -5.04
CA VAL A 42 -6.53 -1.64 -4.54
C VAL A 42 -7.56 -2.40 -5.36
N SER A 43 -7.10 -3.12 -6.38
CA SER A 43 -7.95 -3.88 -7.29
C SER A 43 -7.12 -4.95 -7.99
N ILE A 44 -7.70 -6.12 -8.20
CA ILE A 44 -7.14 -7.23 -8.99
C ILE A 44 -8.14 -7.67 -10.06
N PRO A 45 -7.74 -8.41 -11.11
CA PRO A 45 -8.67 -8.96 -12.08
C PRO A 45 -9.73 -9.84 -11.43
N MET A 46 -10.96 -9.76 -11.91
CA MET A 46 -12.07 -10.63 -11.50
C MET A 46 -12.52 -11.51 -12.67
N ALA A 47 -13.04 -12.70 -12.36
CA ALA A 47 -13.51 -13.62 -13.39
C ALA A 47 -14.82 -13.17 -14.04
N SER A 48 -15.65 -12.46 -13.27
CA SER A 48 -16.94 -11.96 -13.74
C SER A 48 -17.22 -10.56 -13.20
N GLU A 49 -18.15 -9.89 -13.85
CA GLU A 49 -18.61 -8.57 -13.42
C GLU A 49 -19.40 -8.62 -12.11
N THR A 50 -20.07 -9.74 -11.83
CA THR A 50 -20.82 -9.95 -10.60
C THR A 50 -19.92 -10.06 -9.37
N ASP A 51 -18.66 -10.50 -9.56
CA ASP A 51 -17.69 -10.61 -8.46
C ASP A 51 -17.24 -9.22 -7.96
N ILE A 52 -17.32 -8.19 -8.81
CA ILE A 52 -17.05 -6.80 -8.40
C ILE A 52 -18.04 -6.36 -7.30
N ALA A 53 -19.31 -6.76 -7.39
CA ALA A 53 -20.33 -6.37 -6.42
C ALA A 53 -20.08 -6.94 -5.01
N ALA A 54 -19.41 -8.08 -4.90
CA ALA A 54 -19.04 -8.68 -3.62
C ALA A 54 -17.96 -7.89 -2.88
N ASN A 55 -17.14 -7.10 -3.60
CA ASN A 55 -16.00 -6.37 -3.07
C ASN A 55 -15.04 -7.27 -2.26
N ASP A 56 -14.80 -8.48 -2.75
CA ASP A 56 -13.96 -9.49 -2.13
C ASP A 56 -12.96 -10.05 -3.16
N MET A 57 -11.71 -9.64 -3.04
CA MET A 57 -10.64 -10.06 -3.95
C MET A 57 -10.34 -11.57 -3.88
N THR A 58 -10.69 -12.23 -2.78
CA THR A 58 -10.43 -13.67 -2.61
C THR A 58 -11.29 -14.54 -3.53
N LEU A 59 -12.36 -13.97 -4.12
CA LEU A 59 -13.20 -14.63 -5.13
C LEU A 59 -12.51 -14.72 -6.49
N SER A 60 -11.43 -13.96 -6.71
CA SER A 60 -10.69 -14.01 -7.97
C SER A 60 -9.92 -15.33 -8.10
N PRO A 61 -10.01 -16.03 -9.24
CA PRO A 61 -9.18 -17.21 -9.53
C PRO A 61 -7.69 -16.82 -9.69
N TRP A 62 -7.40 -15.53 -9.78
CA TRP A 62 -6.06 -14.98 -9.87
C TRP A 62 -5.56 -14.39 -8.54
N TYR A 63 -6.12 -14.81 -7.43
CA TYR A 63 -5.70 -14.51 -6.07
C TYR A 63 -5.17 -15.78 -5.38
N MET A 64 -4.04 -15.67 -4.67
CA MET A 64 -3.51 -16.74 -3.85
C MET A 64 -2.98 -16.16 -2.54
N SER A 65 -3.60 -16.51 -1.41
CA SER A 65 -3.13 -16.08 -0.10
C SER A 65 -1.75 -16.67 0.24
N LEU A 66 -0.91 -15.84 0.78
CA LEU A 66 0.35 -16.22 1.42
C LEU A 66 0.26 -16.12 2.96
N ASP A 67 -0.90 -15.85 3.52
CA ASP A 67 -1.13 -15.89 4.97
C ASP A 67 -1.01 -17.32 5.51
N GLY A 68 -0.64 -17.44 6.78
CA GLY A 68 -0.48 -18.72 7.44
C GLY A 68 0.95 -18.97 7.92
N LYS A 69 1.43 -20.20 7.87
CA LYS A 69 2.76 -20.57 8.40
C LYS A 69 3.88 -20.21 7.44
N TRP A 70 4.91 -19.55 7.98
CA TRP A 70 6.18 -19.28 7.32
C TRP A 70 7.33 -19.81 8.18
N LYS A 71 8.40 -20.26 7.56
CA LYS A 71 9.67 -20.51 8.24
C LYS A 71 10.29 -19.18 8.65
N PHE A 72 10.80 -19.09 9.88
CA PHE A 72 11.31 -17.85 10.46
C PHE A 72 12.61 -18.06 11.21
N LEU A 73 13.59 -17.21 10.89
CA LEU A 73 14.87 -17.12 11.58
C LEU A 73 15.09 -15.69 12.06
N TRP A 74 15.22 -15.51 13.37
CA TRP A 74 15.56 -14.24 13.98
C TRP A 74 17.06 -14.14 14.24
N VAL A 75 17.69 -13.02 13.89
CA VAL A 75 19.06 -12.68 14.22
C VAL A 75 19.13 -11.31 14.89
N LYS A 76 20.09 -11.15 15.80
CA LYS A 76 20.18 -9.99 16.69
C LYS A 76 20.56 -8.68 15.96
N GLN A 77 21.21 -8.74 14.80
CA GLN A 77 21.74 -7.58 14.11
C GLN A 77 21.93 -7.85 12.61
N PRO A 78 21.96 -6.79 11.76
CA PRO A 78 22.04 -6.93 10.30
C PRO A 78 23.25 -7.75 9.81
N SER A 79 24.41 -7.62 10.45
CA SER A 79 25.62 -8.36 10.06
C SER A 79 25.53 -9.87 10.23
N LEU A 80 24.51 -10.36 10.94
CA LEU A 80 24.21 -11.78 11.11
C LEU A 80 23.15 -12.29 10.13
N ALA A 81 22.47 -11.41 9.42
CA ALA A 81 21.50 -11.74 8.39
C ALA A 81 22.25 -12.09 7.09
N LYS A 82 22.41 -13.38 6.82
CA LYS A 82 23.11 -13.85 5.62
C LYS A 82 22.16 -13.89 4.43
N ALA A 83 22.67 -13.53 3.26
CA ALA A 83 21.91 -13.61 2.02
C ALA A 83 21.60 -15.07 1.63
N ASP A 84 22.49 -16.01 1.97
CA ASP A 84 22.31 -17.46 1.75
C ASP A 84 21.00 -17.98 2.38
N TYR A 85 20.50 -17.32 3.44
CA TYR A 85 19.19 -17.66 4.04
C TYR A 85 18.02 -17.53 3.07
N CYS A 86 18.20 -16.76 1.99
CA CYS A 86 17.19 -16.54 0.95
C CYS A 86 17.40 -17.43 -0.28
N ALA A 87 18.45 -18.26 -0.32
CA ALA A 87 18.70 -19.18 -1.44
C ALA A 87 17.55 -20.19 -1.60
N LYS A 88 17.25 -20.57 -2.85
CA LYS A 88 16.12 -21.47 -3.15
C LYS A 88 16.21 -22.80 -2.42
N ASP A 89 17.40 -23.38 -2.40
CA ASP A 89 17.71 -24.71 -1.87
C ASP A 89 18.24 -24.68 -0.42
N TYR A 90 18.14 -23.53 0.26
CA TYR A 90 18.54 -23.43 1.66
C TYR A 90 17.67 -24.34 2.54
N ASN A 91 18.30 -25.16 3.38
CA ASN A 91 17.60 -26.03 4.32
C ASN A 91 17.10 -25.21 5.53
N ASP A 92 15.82 -24.88 5.53
CA ASP A 92 15.14 -24.16 6.61
C ASP A 92 14.36 -25.07 7.57
N GLY A 93 14.57 -26.39 7.50
CA GLY A 93 13.84 -27.36 8.32
C GLY A 93 13.99 -27.17 9.83
N ALA A 94 15.10 -26.57 10.28
CA ALA A 94 15.33 -26.25 11.70
C ALA A 94 14.75 -24.90 12.14
N TRP A 95 14.17 -24.12 11.23
CA TRP A 95 13.60 -22.81 11.56
C TRP A 95 12.26 -22.94 12.28
N THR A 96 11.89 -21.90 13.02
CA THR A 96 10.57 -21.86 13.67
C THR A 96 9.49 -21.58 12.64
N ASP A 97 8.34 -22.24 12.77
CA ASP A 97 7.14 -21.84 12.04
C ASP A 97 6.47 -20.66 12.75
N ILE A 98 6.38 -19.52 12.09
CA ILE A 98 5.68 -18.31 12.58
C ILE A 98 4.38 -18.11 11.80
N ASP A 99 3.36 -17.59 12.47
CA ASP A 99 2.13 -17.20 11.79
C ASP A 99 2.30 -15.83 11.10
N VAL A 100 1.75 -15.70 9.91
CA VAL A 100 1.64 -14.45 9.14
C VAL A 100 0.16 -14.25 8.80
N PRO A 101 -0.42 -13.09 9.10
CA PRO A 101 0.17 -11.89 9.74
C PRO A 101 0.54 -12.08 11.21
N SER A 102 1.65 -11.45 11.61
CA SER A 102 2.03 -11.31 13.03
C SER A 102 3.15 -10.28 13.24
N SER A 103 3.32 -9.86 14.50
CA SER A 103 4.54 -9.20 14.95
C SER A 103 5.40 -10.23 15.66
N TRP A 104 6.67 -10.39 15.28
CA TRP A 104 7.52 -11.46 15.88
C TRP A 104 7.74 -11.29 17.38
N GLN A 105 7.68 -10.05 17.91
CA GLN A 105 7.80 -9.77 19.33
C GLN A 105 6.62 -10.36 20.10
N VAL A 106 5.39 -10.08 19.64
CA VAL A 106 4.15 -10.54 20.29
C VAL A 106 4.03 -12.06 20.13
N TRP A 107 4.19 -12.55 18.90
CA TRP A 107 4.14 -13.97 18.61
C TRP A 107 5.19 -14.75 19.42
N GLY A 108 6.42 -14.23 19.47
CA GLY A 108 7.52 -14.84 20.21
C GLY A 108 7.23 -14.96 21.70
N LEU A 109 6.71 -13.88 22.34
CA LEU A 109 6.31 -13.93 23.75
C LEU A 109 5.22 -14.98 24.00
N GLN A 110 4.21 -15.05 23.14
CA GLN A 110 3.11 -16.03 23.25
C GLN A 110 3.60 -17.48 23.10
N HIS A 111 4.72 -17.71 22.41
CA HIS A 111 5.28 -19.03 22.11
C HIS A 111 6.60 -19.32 22.83
N GLY A 112 6.92 -18.54 23.89
CA GLY A 112 8.10 -18.80 24.74
C GLY A 112 9.45 -18.59 24.05
N LYS A 113 9.53 -17.74 23.01
CA LYS A 113 10.77 -17.40 22.32
C LYS A 113 11.43 -16.17 22.96
N SER A 114 12.75 -16.24 23.12
CA SER A 114 13.58 -15.15 23.64
C SER A 114 14.16 -14.29 22.50
N TRP A 115 13.32 -13.89 21.55
CA TRP A 115 13.77 -13.08 20.41
C TRP A 115 13.97 -11.62 20.85
N ASP A 116 12.99 -10.83 20.63
CA ASP A 116 12.98 -9.40 20.81
C ASP A 116 11.73 -9.03 21.63
N LYS A 117 11.79 -7.96 22.40
CA LYS A 117 10.68 -7.54 23.25
C LYS A 117 9.88 -6.43 22.57
N PRO A 118 8.55 -6.40 22.76
CA PRO A 118 7.78 -5.19 22.48
C PRO A 118 8.40 -4.00 23.21
N LEU A 119 8.54 -2.89 22.51
CA LEU A 119 9.10 -1.67 23.04
C LEU A 119 8.11 -0.53 22.78
N TYR A 120 7.71 0.16 23.84
CA TYR A 120 6.94 1.38 23.74
C TYR A 120 7.88 2.59 23.79
N CYS A 121 7.71 3.54 22.88
CA CYS A 121 8.44 4.80 22.89
C CYS A 121 7.49 5.96 22.64
N ASN A 122 7.66 7.04 23.42
CA ASN A 122 7.04 8.33 23.19
C ASN A 122 8.15 9.38 23.09
N VAL A 123 8.04 10.30 22.14
CA VAL A 123 8.96 11.44 21.93
C VAL A 123 10.44 11.05 21.90
N ALA A 124 10.75 9.80 21.57
CA ALA A 124 12.12 9.32 21.47
C ALA A 124 12.25 8.23 20.42
N TYR A 125 13.39 8.19 19.73
CA TYR A 125 13.74 7.02 18.93
C TYR A 125 14.26 5.90 19.83
N PRO A 126 13.92 4.63 19.51
CA PRO A 126 14.45 3.48 20.23
C PRO A 126 15.88 3.10 19.80
N PHE A 127 16.58 3.99 19.11
CA PHE A 127 17.95 3.83 18.62
C PHE A 127 18.70 5.15 18.75
N SER A 128 20.02 5.07 18.84
CA SER A 128 20.89 6.25 18.79
C SER A 128 21.23 6.60 17.34
N PHE A 129 21.40 7.87 17.06
CA PHE A 129 21.79 8.38 15.75
C PHE A 129 22.74 9.57 15.89
N ASN A 130 23.49 9.87 14.84
CA ASN A 130 24.44 10.96 14.84
C ASN A 130 23.91 12.13 13.99
N GLU A 131 23.54 13.23 14.64
CA GLU A 131 23.01 14.42 13.96
C GLU A 131 23.99 15.03 12.94
N SER A 132 25.29 14.91 13.14
CA SER A 132 26.29 15.47 12.22
C SER A 132 26.31 14.76 10.85
N THR A 133 25.76 13.55 10.74
CA THR A 133 25.68 12.81 9.48
C THR A 133 24.55 13.28 8.55
N TYR A 134 23.61 14.11 9.02
CA TYR A 134 22.51 14.64 8.21
C TYR A 134 22.95 15.55 7.05
N THR A 135 24.14 16.11 7.11
CA THR A 135 24.61 17.11 6.15
C THR A 135 25.62 16.58 5.12
N VAL A 136 26.14 15.37 5.31
CA VAL A 136 27.20 14.80 4.44
C VAL A 136 26.64 13.59 3.69
N MET A 137 26.47 13.74 2.38
CA MET A 137 25.72 12.78 1.53
C MET A 137 26.56 11.68 0.89
N ALA A 138 27.89 11.83 0.77
CA ALA A 138 28.69 10.98 -0.12
C ALA A 138 29.40 9.80 0.58
N ASP A 139 29.88 9.96 1.81
CA ASP A 139 30.72 8.95 2.50
C ASP A 139 30.30 8.77 3.96
N ARG A 140 29.01 8.65 4.21
CA ARG A 140 28.49 8.61 5.57
C ARG A 140 28.67 7.25 6.24
N PRO A 141 29.07 7.24 7.51
CA PRO A 141 28.89 6.05 8.35
C PRO A 141 27.39 5.79 8.55
N SER A 142 27.04 4.56 8.90
CA SER A 142 25.66 4.17 9.23
C SER A 142 24.98 5.24 10.10
N TRP A 143 23.70 5.55 9.75
CA TRP A 143 22.85 6.47 10.51
C TRP A 143 22.59 5.98 11.93
N PHE A 144 22.58 4.67 12.08
CA PHE A 144 22.23 4.01 13.33
C PHE A 144 23.48 3.61 14.10
N THR A 145 23.46 3.92 15.39
CA THR A 145 24.44 3.39 16.33
C THR A 145 23.77 2.26 17.12
N TYR A 146 24.11 1.03 16.75
CA TYR A 146 23.64 -0.15 17.48
C TYR A 146 24.69 -0.57 18.50
N ASN A 147 24.21 -0.94 19.68
CA ASN A 147 25.04 -1.54 20.71
C ASN A 147 24.37 -2.79 21.27
N SER A 148 25.02 -3.48 22.20
CA SER A 148 24.47 -4.71 22.80
C SER A 148 23.14 -4.53 23.51
N ASN A 149 22.82 -3.30 23.95
CA ASN A 149 21.57 -2.98 24.66
C ASN A 149 20.45 -2.55 23.68
N MET A 150 20.82 -2.10 22.49
CA MET A 150 19.91 -1.59 21.45
C MET A 150 20.27 -2.21 20.10
N PRO A 151 20.03 -3.52 19.93
CA PRO A 151 20.31 -4.20 18.67
C PRO A 151 19.29 -3.81 17.60
N ASN A 152 19.67 -3.94 16.31
CA ASN A 152 18.76 -3.88 15.18
C ASN A 152 18.48 -5.29 14.63
N PRO A 153 17.55 -6.04 15.21
CA PRO A 153 17.25 -7.39 14.76
C PRO A 153 16.75 -7.44 13.31
N VAL A 154 17.02 -8.59 12.70
CA VAL A 154 16.49 -8.93 11.37
C VAL A 154 15.78 -10.28 11.46
N GLY A 155 14.53 -10.31 10.97
CA GLY A 155 13.77 -11.55 10.80
C GLY A 155 13.80 -12.01 9.36
N THR A 156 14.30 -13.22 9.10
CA THR A 156 14.24 -13.83 7.78
C THR A 156 13.03 -14.75 7.73
N TYR A 157 12.11 -14.48 6.82
CA TYR A 157 10.91 -15.27 6.54
C TYR A 157 11.12 -16.06 5.26
N ARG A 158 10.62 -17.29 5.19
CA ARG A 158 10.63 -18.14 3.98
C ARG A 158 9.33 -18.91 3.85
N ARG A 159 8.86 -19.07 2.63
CA ARG A 159 7.71 -19.90 2.29
C ARG A 159 7.84 -20.49 0.91
N HIS A 160 7.37 -21.74 0.75
CA HIS A 160 7.23 -22.40 -0.54
C HIS A 160 5.82 -22.19 -1.10
N PHE A 161 5.72 -22.06 -2.42
CA PHE A 161 4.46 -21.91 -3.12
C PHE A 161 4.56 -22.45 -4.56
N THR A 162 3.41 -22.80 -5.13
CA THR A 162 3.31 -23.23 -6.53
C THR A 162 2.26 -22.36 -7.23
N ILE A 163 2.60 -21.84 -8.41
CA ILE A 163 1.67 -21.05 -9.23
C ILE A 163 0.70 -21.99 -9.93
N SER A 164 -0.59 -21.62 -9.95
CA SER A 164 -1.60 -22.35 -10.72
C SER A 164 -1.27 -22.34 -12.21
N ALA A 165 -1.46 -23.46 -12.88
CA ALA A 165 -1.31 -23.56 -14.35
C ALA A 165 -2.22 -22.57 -15.11
N GLU A 166 -3.33 -22.17 -14.52
CA GLU A 166 -4.26 -21.17 -15.08
C GLU A 166 -3.64 -19.75 -15.17
N TRP A 167 -2.52 -19.53 -14.46
CA TRP A 167 -1.79 -18.27 -14.51
C TRP A 167 -0.71 -18.23 -15.60
N ALA A 168 -0.59 -19.29 -16.41
CA ALA A 168 0.39 -19.35 -17.50
C ALA A 168 0.21 -18.17 -18.47
N GLY A 169 1.33 -17.54 -18.84
CA GLY A 169 1.33 -16.40 -19.75
C GLY A 169 0.88 -15.06 -19.16
N ARG A 170 0.51 -15.03 -17.89
CA ARG A 170 0.09 -13.82 -17.16
C ARG A 170 1.29 -13.19 -16.43
N ASP A 171 1.15 -11.93 -16.02
CA ASP A 171 2.06 -11.34 -15.04
C ASP A 171 1.64 -11.72 -13.63
N VAL A 172 2.61 -12.01 -12.78
CA VAL A 172 2.37 -12.40 -11.38
C VAL A 172 3.02 -11.37 -10.47
N PHE A 173 2.22 -10.90 -9.52
CA PHE A 173 2.62 -9.91 -8.53
C PHE A 173 2.52 -10.50 -7.12
N VAL A 174 3.42 -10.08 -6.23
CA VAL A 174 3.26 -10.28 -4.79
C VAL A 174 2.92 -8.94 -4.15
N ARG A 175 1.92 -8.94 -3.27
CA ARG A 175 1.55 -7.78 -2.47
C ARG A 175 1.64 -8.11 -1.00
N PHE A 176 2.26 -7.19 -0.26
CA PHE A 176 2.25 -7.15 1.20
C PHE A 176 1.48 -5.90 1.63
N ASN A 177 0.41 -6.06 2.40
CA ASN A 177 -0.39 -4.91 2.84
C ASN A 177 0.28 -4.12 3.98
N SER A 178 1.25 -4.71 4.69
CA SER A 178 2.07 -4.04 5.70
C SER A 178 3.25 -4.91 6.11
N VAL A 179 4.46 -4.36 6.05
CA VAL A 179 5.68 -4.98 6.60
C VAL A 179 6.47 -3.91 7.33
N GLY A 180 6.64 -4.02 8.61
CA GLY A 180 7.39 -3.01 9.38
C GLY A 180 8.81 -3.47 9.73
N HIS A 181 9.89 -2.61 9.56
CA HIS A 181 9.80 -1.25 9.06
C HIS A 181 10.36 -1.11 7.64
N GLY A 182 11.10 -2.08 7.17
CA GLY A 182 11.60 -2.20 5.80
C GLY A 182 12.11 -3.59 5.55
N TYR A 183 12.14 -4.01 4.30
CA TYR A 183 12.52 -5.37 3.95
C TYR A 183 13.08 -5.52 2.55
N TYR A 184 13.90 -6.53 2.39
CA TYR A 184 14.32 -7.06 1.09
C TYR A 184 13.49 -8.27 0.72
N LEU A 185 13.24 -8.44 -0.59
CA LEU A 185 12.47 -9.54 -1.15
C LEU A 185 13.35 -10.37 -2.10
N TRP A 186 13.23 -11.70 -1.98
CA TRP A 186 13.82 -12.67 -2.89
C TRP A 186 12.76 -13.65 -3.39
N ILE A 187 12.90 -14.04 -4.65
CA ILE A 187 12.18 -15.17 -5.25
C ILE A 187 13.22 -16.14 -5.80
N ASN A 188 13.14 -17.41 -5.42
CA ASN A 188 14.07 -18.46 -5.86
C ASN A 188 15.56 -18.11 -5.69
N GLY A 189 15.90 -17.41 -4.60
CA GLY A 189 17.26 -16.96 -4.31
C GLY A 189 17.72 -15.72 -5.06
N GLN A 190 16.91 -15.19 -5.99
CA GLN A 190 17.20 -13.97 -6.71
C GLN A 190 16.58 -12.77 -5.98
N ARG A 191 17.37 -11.73 -5.74
CA ARG A 191 16.88 -10.50 -5.12
C ARG A 191 15.95 -9.76 -6.06
N VAL A 192 14.70 -9.57 -5.65
CA VAL A 192 13.67 -8.84 -6.40
C VAL A 192 13.74 -7.36 -6.14
N GLY A 193 13.76 -6.95 -4.84
CA GLY A 193 13.70 -5.55 -4.50
C GLY A 193 13.79 -5.24 -3.01
N TYR A 194 13.43 -3.99 -2.68
CA TYR A 194 13.41 -3.43 -1.33
C TYR A 194 12.18 -2.52 -1.17
N SER A 195 11.62 -2.43 0.03
CA SER A 195 10.57 -1.46 0.38
C SER A 195 10.66 -1.03 1.84
N GLU A 196 10.42 0.25 2.08
CA GLU A 196 10.12 0.85 3.39
C GLU A 196 8.66 1.33 3.42
N ASP A 197 8.22 1.89 4.55
CA ASP A 197 6.88 2.27 4.93
C ASP A 197 6.09 1.08 5.53
N SER A 198 5.94 1.13 6.85
CA SER A 198 5.34 0.03 7.62
C SER A 198 3.85 -0.18 7.37
N TYR A 199 3.14 0.82 6.83
CA TYR A 199 1.67 0.87 6.88
C TYR A 199 0.99 0.92 5.52
N LEU A 200 1.74 1.10 4.44
CA LEU A 200 1.20 1.07 3.08
C LEU A 200 1.48 -0.26 2.38
N PRO A 201 0.61 -0.66 1.46
CA PRO A 201 0.87 -1.80 0.61
C PRO A 201 2.14 -1.61 -0.23
N SER A 202 2.90 -2.68 -0.40
CA SER A 202 4.03 -2.78 -1.31
C SER A 202 3.84 -3.94 -2.26
N GLU A 203 4.13 -3.72 -3.54
CA GLU A 203 3.87 -4.69 -4.61
C GLU A 203 5.08 -4.85 -5.51
N PHE A 204 5.33 -6.08 -5.95
CA PHE A 204 6.44 -6.39 -6.85
C PHE A 204 5.99 -7.34 -7.95
N ASN A 205 6.41 -7.07 -9.18
CA ASN A 205 6.27 -8.03 -10.27
C ASN A 205 7.32 -9.13 -10.12
N ILE A 206 6.87 -10.34 -9.83
CA ILE A 206 7.76 -11.49 -9.62
C ILE A 206 7.84 -12.42 -10.82
N THR A 207 7.12 -12.12 -11.91
CA THR A 207 7.07 -12.95 -13.12
C THR A 207 8.47 -13.39 -13.63
N PRO A 208 9.48 -12.49 -13.72
CA PRO A 208 10.80 -12.86 -14.26
C PRO A 208 11.59 -13.83 -13.36
N TYR A 209 11.17 -14.01 -12.12
CA TYR A 209 11.89 -14.80 -11.11
C TYR A 209 11.26 -16.17 -10.87
N LEU A 210 10.06 -16.42 -11.45
CA LEU A 210 9.33 -17.67 -11.27
C LEU A 210 9.94 -18.80 -12.10
N VAL A 211 9.81 -20.02 -11.58
CA VAL A 211 10.15 -21.26 -12.27
C VAL A 211 8.95 -22.22 -12.24
N ASP A 212 8.97 -23.19 -13.14
CA ASP A 212 7.97 -24.26 -13.14
C ASP A 212 8.04 -25.08 -11.84
N GLY A 213 6.88 -25.45 -11.31
CA GLY A 213 6.75 -26.21 -10.07
C GLY A 213 6.87 -25.34 -8.82
N GLU A 214 7.61 -25.82 -7.84
CA GLU A 214 7.76 -25.16 -6.56
C GLU A 214 8.70 -23.95 -6.63
N ASN A 215 8.24 -22.84 -6.08
CA ASN A 215 8.96 -21.59 -5.92
C ASN A 215 9.17 -21.28 -4.43
N THR A 216 10.19 -20.50 -4.13
CA THR A 216 10.48 -20.02 -2.77
C THR A 216 10.42 -18.50 -2.75
N ILE A 217 9.65 -17.96 -1.81
CA ILE A 217 9.69 -16.54 -1.44
C ILE A 217 10.42 -16.38 -0.12
N ALA A 218 11.29 -15.36 -0.03
CA ALA A 218 11.98 -15.03 1.21
C ALA A 218 12.02 -13.52 1.42
N LEU A 219 11.87 -13.09 2.67
CA LEU A 219 12.02 -11.71 3.10
C LEU A 219 13.06 -11.62 4.21
N GLN A 220 13.88 -10.56 4.18
CA GLN A 220 14.65 -10.12 5.35
C GLN A 220 14.07 -8.80 5.83
N VAL A 221 13.39 -8.84 6.98
CA VAL A 221 12.68 -7.71 7.58
C VAL A 221 13.55 -7.11 8.68
N TYR A 222 13.84 -5.82 8.59
CA TYR A 222 14.67 -5.07 9.52
C TYR A 222 13.79 -4.38 10.57
N ARG A 223 14.22 -4.46 11.85
CA ARG A 223 13.47 -3.77 12.92
C ARG A 223 13.51 -2.26 12.77
N PHE A 224 14.66 -1.72 12.37
CA PHE A 224 14.81 -0.28 12.14
C PHE A 224 15.50 -0.04 10.79
N THR A 225 14.98 0.93 10.07
CA THR A 225 15.50 1.41 8.79
C THR A 225 15.54 2.94 8.80
N SER A 226 16.04 3.55 7.75
CA SER A 226 15.95 5.01 7.57
C SER A 226 14.50 5.51 7.64
N GLY A 227 13.52 4.70 7.20
CA GLY A 227 12.10 4.99 7.32
C GLY A 227 11.61 5.11 8.76
N SER A 228 12.26 4.42 9.71
CA SER A 228 11.89 4.50 11.13
C SER A 228 12.03 5.89 11.75
N PHE A 229 12.78 6.80 11.12
CA PHE A 229 12.85 8.20 11.51
C PHE A 229 11.53 8.97 11.27
N LEU A 230 10.72 8.50 10.33
CA LEU A 230 9.40 9.07 10.02
C LEU A 230 8.24 8.28 10.67
N GLU A 231 8.55 7.27 11.46
CA GLU A 231 7.59 6.42 12.17
C GLU A 231 7.77 6.54 13.69
N CYS A 232 7.84 7.78 14.19
CA CYS A 232 8.05 8.10 15.61
C CYS A 232 6.73 8.29 16.37
N GLN A 233 5.71 7.49 16.05
CA GLN A 233 4.43 7.54 16.74
C GLN A 233 4.61 7.20 18.23
N ASP A 234 3.79 7.81 19.07
CA ASP A 234 3.62 7.42 20.47
C ASP A 234 2.92 6.05 20.55
N TYR A 235 3.73 4.99 20.36
CA TYR A 235 3.20 3.68 20.01
C TYR A 235 4.20 2.55 20.26
N TRP A 236 3.72 1.31 20.24
CA TRP A 236 4.52 0.11 20.32
C TRP A 236 5.38 -0.12 19.06
N ARG A 237 6.68 -0.32 19.24
CA ARG A 237 7.63 -0.66 18.17
C ARG A 237 7.61 -2.17 17.94
N LEU A 238 6.73 -2.61 17.07
CA LEU A 238 6.56 -4.00 16.69
C LEU A 238 6.98 -4.19 15.23
N THR A 239 7.50 -5.38 14.91
CA THR A 239 8.07 -5.68 13.60
C THR A 239 7.57 -7.03 13.09
N GLY A 240 7.34 -7.12 11.79
CA GLY A 240 6.89 -8.35 11.14
C GLY A 240 6.07 -8.06 9.88
N ILE A 241 5.44 -9.09 9.36
CA ILE A 241 4.42 -8.97 8.31
C ILE A 241 3.09 -8.83 9.05
N HIS A 242 2.58 -7.58 9.14
CA HIS A 242 1.49 -7.24 10.05
C HIS A 242 0.10 -7.42 9.46
N ARG A 243 -0.02 -7.35 8.13
CA ARG A 243 -1.28 -7.51 7.39
C ARG A 243 -1.13 -8.59 6.33
N SER A 244 -2.25 -9.00 5.76
CA SER A 244 -2.29 -10.04 4.73
C SER A 244 -1.30 -9.80 3.60
N CYS A 245 -0.73 -10.89 3.12
CA CYS A 245 0.10 -10.93 1.93
C CYS A 245 -0.41 -12.00 0.96
N PHE A 246 -0.29 -11.73 -0.34
CA PHE A 246 -0.85 -12.59 -1.36
C PHE A 246 -0.17 -12.42 -2.71
N LEU A 247 -0.31 -13.43 -3.54
CA LEU A 247 -0.01 -13.36 -4.97
C LEU A 247 -1.28 -13.04 -5.73
N TRP A 248 -1.14 -12.30 -6.81
CA TRP A 248 -2.21 -12.11 -7.79
C TRP A 248 -1.64 -12.08 -9.20
N SER A 249 -2.48 -12.37 -10.18
CA SER A 249 -2.03 -12.41 -11.56
C SER A 249 -2.93 -11.60 -12.48
N ALA A 250 -2.32 -10.98 -13.50
CA ALA A 250 -3.01 -10.17 -14.49
C ALA A 250 -2.64 -10.60 -15.91
N PRO A 251 -3.52 -10.39 -16.90
CA PRO A 251 -3.14 -10.53 -18.30
C PRO A 251 -2.03 -9.53 -18.65
N LYS A 252 -1.24 -9.80 -19.69
CA LYS A 252 -0.16 -8.90 -20.13
C LYS A 252 -0.69 -7.51 -20.47
N SER A 253 -1.75 -7.43 -21.26
CA SER A 253 -2.52 -6.19 -21.44
C SER A 253 -3.56 -6.10 -20.34
N GLN A 254 -3.46 -5.09 -19.49
CA GLN A 254 -4.29 -5.00 -18.28
C GLN A 254 -4.75 -3.59 -17.96
N ILE A 255 -5.84 -3.49 -17.21
CA ILE A 255 -6.25 -2.27 -16.51
C ILE A 255 -5.32 -2.13 -15.30
N ARG A 256 -4.34 -1.22 -15.36
CA ARG A 256 -3.34 -1.06 -14.29
C ARG A 256 -3.89 -0.28 -13.11
N ASP A 257 -4.66 0.78 -13.39
CA ASP A 257 -5.15 1.70 -12.38
C ASP A 257 -6.42 2.41 -12.85
N TYR A 258 -7.25 2.86 -11.91
CA TYR A 258 -8.36 3.75 -12.19
C TYR A 258 -8.59 4.76 -11.07
N PHE A 259 -9.16 5.90 -11.43
CA PHE A 259 -9.51 6.94 -10.50
C PHE A 259 -10.91 7.47 -10.79
N PHE A 260 -11.80 7.31 -9.82
CA PHE A 260 -13.18 7.80 -9.87
C PHE A 260 -13.33 9.11 -9.13
N THR A 261 -14.02 10.07 -9.73
CA THR A 261 -14.46 11.29 -9.06
C THR A 261 -15.89 11.63 -9.43
N SER A 262 -16.68 12.11 -8.45
CA SER A 262 -18.05 12.57 -8.65
C SER A 262 -18.09 14.09 -8.72
N LEU A 263 -18.69 14.63 -9.80
CA LEU A 263 -19.00 16.06 -9.91
C LEU A 263 -20.51 16.24 -9.81
N LEU A 264 -20.99 16.63 -8.64
CA LEU A 264 -22.40 16.93 -8.42
C LEU A 264 -22.76 18.32 -8.98
N ASN A 265 -23.97 18.44 -9.54
CA ASN A 265 -24.51 19.74 -9.89
C ASN A 265 -24.83 20.57 -8.61
N SER A 266 -25.17 21.86 -8.78
CA SER A 266 -25.43 22.76 -7.66
C SER A 266 -26.67 22.39 -6.84
N SER A 267 -27.62 21.67 -7.43
CA SER A 267 -28.84 21.19 -6.76
C SER A 267 -28.72 19.80 -6.17
N TYR A 268 -27.57 19.13 -6.34
CA TYR A 268 -27.30 17.75 -5.90
C TYR A 268 -28.25 16.69 -6.48
N THR A 269 -28.91 16.99 -7.61
CA THR A 269 -29.88 16.10 -8.28
C THR A 269 -29.31 15.37 -9.48
N GLY A 270 -28.05 15.64 -9.84
CA GLY A 270 -27.37 14.97 -10.94
C GLY A 270 -25.85 15.00 -10.71
N ALA A 271 -25.17 14.05 -11.30
CA ALA A 271 -23.73 13.94 -11.23
C ALA A 271 -23.09 13.62 -12.58
N LYS A 272 -21.82 13.99 -12.70
CA LYS A 272 -20.91 13.43 -13.71
C LYS A 272 -19.90 12.54 -13.00
N ALA A 273 -19.94 11.23 -13.29
CA ALA A 273 -18.88 10.31 -12.92
C ALA A 273 -17.70 10.56 -13.87
N GLN A 274 -16.58 11.04 -13.34
CA GLN A 274 -15.33 11.13 -14.07
C GLN A 274 -14.45 9.96 -13.69
N ILE A 275 -14.02 9.17 -14.68
CA ILE A 275 -13.21 7.99 -14.48
C ILE A 275 -11.99 8.10 -15.37
N LYS A 276 -10.81 8.12 -14.76
CA LYS A 276 -9.53 8.00 -15.47
C LYS A 276 -9.05 6.56 -15.34
N VAL A 277 -8.61 5.96 -16.42
CA VAL A 277 -8.12 4.58 -16.43
C VAL A 277 -6.76 4.54 -17.10
N SER A 278 -5.79 3.90 -16.46
CA SER A 278 -4.47 3.63 -17.01
C SER A 278 -4.35 2.15 -17.37
N LEU A 279 -3.93 1.87 -18.59
CA LEU A 279 -3.71 0.54 -19.14
C LEU A 279 -2.21 0.28 -19.27
N SER A 280 -1.81 -0.99 -19.12
CA SER A 280 -0.44 -1.45 -19.42
C SER A 280 -0.44 -2.38 -20.63
N ASN A 281 0.62 -2.29 -21.46
CA ASN A 281 0.89 -3.19 -22.58
C ASN A 281 -0.31 -3.35 -23.52
N ILE A 282 -0.75 -2.24 -24.14
CA ILE A 282 -1.99 -2.22 -24.94
C ILE A 282 -1.86 -2.84 -26.34
N GLU A 283 -0.72 -3.36 -26.73
CA GLU A 283 -0.43 -3.84 -28.10
C GLU A 283 -1.44 -4.89 -28.56
N THR A 284 -1.83 -5.80 -27.66
CA THR A 284 -2.77 -6.89 -27.99
C THR A 284 -4.25 -6.48 -27.90
N VAL A 285 -4.55 -5.29 -27.37
CA VAL A 285 -5.91 -4.80 -27.18
C VAL A 285 -6.19 -3.48 -27.93
N THR A 286 -5.20 -2.97 -28.68
CA THR A 286 -5.39 -1.79 -29.53
C THR A 286 -6.48 -2.05 -30.57
N GLY A 287 -7.42 -1.10 -30.72
CA GLY A 287 -8.61 -1.26 -31.57
C GLY A 287 -9.77 -2.00 -30.87
N GLY A 288 -9.53 -2.61 -29.72
CA GLY A 288 -10.55 -3.13 -28.83
C GLY A 288 -11.27 -2.03 -28.04
N THR A 289 -11.98 -2.40 -27.00
CA THR A 289 -12.83 -1.48 -26.24
C THR A 289 -12.58 -1.55 -24.73
N LEU A 290 -12.71 -0.40 -24.07
CA LEU A 290 -12.88 -0.31 -22.62
C LEU A 290 -14.27 0.26 -22.34
N GLU A 291 -15.09 -0.49 -21.61
CA GLU A 291 -16.38 -0.06 -21.11
C GLU A 291 -16.28 0.28 -19.61
N ALA A 292 -16.83 1.43 -19.23
CA ALA A 292 -17.01 1.84 -17.84
C ALA A 292 -18.50 1.90 -17.52
N ARG A 293 -18.94 1.19 -16.47
CA ARG A 293 -20.33 1.15 -16.03
C ARG A 293 -20.45 1.53 -14.57
N ILE A 294 -21.51 2.26 -14.27
CA ILE A 294 -21.98 2.52 -12.90
C ILE A 294 -23.17 1.59 -12.67
N VAL A 295 -23.07 0.75 -11.66
CA VAL A 295 -24.07 -0.29 -11.38
C VAL A 295 -24.65 -0.06 -9.98
N GLU A 296 -25.97 -0.13 -9.84
CA GLU A 296 -26.68 -0.09 -8.56
C GLU A 296 -27.50 -1.36 -8.40
N ASN A 297 -27.24 -2.13 -7.33
CA ASN A 297 -27.98 -3.38 -7.03
C ASN A 297 -28.06 -4.34 -8.24
N GLY A 298 -26.96 -4.49 -8.97
CA GLY A 298 -26.87 -5.36 -10.15
C GLY A 298 -27.41 -4.75 -11.46
N ALA A 299 -28.02 -3.57 -11.43
CA ALA A 299 -28.55 -2.89 -12.62
C ALA A 299 -27.60 -1.78 -13.09
N THR A 300 -27.23 -1.77 -14.37
CA THR A 300 -26.46 -0.68 -14.96
C THR A 300 -27.32 0.58 -15.01
N VAL A 301 -26.92 1.62 -14.27
CA VAL A 301 -27.61 2.91 -14.25
C VAL A 301 -27.05 3.90 -15.28
N ALA A 302 -25.77 3.74 -15.63
CA ALA A 302 -25.13 4.53 -16.68
C ALA A 302 -23.85 3.83 -17.17
N SER A 303 -23.52 3.98 -18.45
CA SER A 303 -22.30 3.42 -19.02
C SER A 303 -21.71 4.28 -20.14
N LYS A 304 -20.46 4.03 -20.47
CA LYS A 304 -19.79 4.57 -21.63
C LYS A 304 -18.68 3.64 -22.10
N THR A 305 -18.58 3.45 -23.40
CA THR A 305 -17.52 2.67 -24.05
C THR A 305 -16.58 3.61 -24.82
N SER A 306 -15.31 3.29 -24.86
CA SER A 306 -14.28 3.96 -25.66
C SER A 306 -13.41 2.92 -26.36
N THR A 307 -12.98 3.22 -27.59
CA THR A 307 -11.96 2.42 -28.29
C THR A 307 -10.60 2.63 -27.64
N ILE A 308 -9.84 1.55 -27.49
CA ILE A 308 -8.48 1.58 -26.93
C ILE A 308 -7.51 2.00 -28.05
N SER A 309 -6.90 3.17 -27.89
CA SER A 309 -5.87 3.70 -28.79
C SER A 309 -4.66 4.27 -28.03
N THR A 310 -4.77 4.41 -26.71
CA THR A 310 -3.72 4.92 -25.83
C THR A 310 -3.77 4.21 -24.47
N ASN A 311 -2.67 4.30 -23.73
CA ASN A 311 -2.59 3.75 -22.37
C ASN A 311 -3.47 4.49 -21.34
N ASN A 312 -3.97 5.70 -21.66
CA ASN A 312 -4.76 6.48 -20.73
C ASN A 312 -6.10 6.86 -21.37
N LEU A 313 -7.18 6.41 -20.74
CA LEU A 313 -8.54 6.70 -21.15
C LEU A 313 -9.26 7.51 -20.07
N SER A 314 -10.21 8.35 -20.51
CA SER A 314 -11.01 9.17 -19.60
C SER A 314 -12.49 9.11 -20.00
N PHE A 315 -13.32 8.83 -19.01
CA PHE A 315 -14.77 8.79 -19.18
C PHE A 315 -15.42 9.94 -18.41
N THR A 316 -16.46 10.50 -18.98
CA THR A 316 -17.43 11.34 -18.28
C THR A 316 -18.79 10.75 -18.56
N ILE A 317 -19.45 10.27 -17.50
CA ILE A 317 -20.74 9.57 -17.56
C ILE A 317 -21.73 10.40 -16.75
N ASN A 318 -22.86 10.79 -17.35
CA ASN A 318 -23.91 11.47 -16.63
C ASN A 318 -24.75 10.44 -15.84
N VAL A 319 -24.97 10.74 -14.57
CA VAL A 319 -25.81 9.93 -13.67
C VAL A 319 -26.93 10.82 -13.14
N ASN A 320 -28.17 10.46 -13.48
CA ASN A 320 -29.35 11.20 -13.06
C ASN A 320 -29.79 10.77 -11.66
N ALA A 321 -30.08 11.74 -10.81
CA ALA A 321 -30.58 11.53 -9.45
C ALA A 321 -29.81 10.45 -8.66
N PRO A 322 -28.45 10.53 -8.58
CA PRO A 322 -27.70 9.52 -7.83
C PRO A 322 -28.07 9.58 -6.35
N LYS A 323 -28.15 8.42 -5.71
CA LYS A 323 -28.19 8.33 -4.25
C LYS A 323 -26.82 8.76 -3.72
N LEU A 324 -26.78 9.83 -2.91
CA LEU A 324 -25.53 10.39 -2.44
C LEU A 324 -25.00 9.57 -1.25
N TRP A 325 -23.67 9.44 -1.18
CA TRP A 325 -23.00 8.83 -0.04
C TRP A 325 -22.82 9.87 1.08
N SER A 326 -23.17 9.50 2.30
CA SER A 326 -22.81 10.17 3.56
C SER A 326 -22.69 9.15 4.67
N ALA A 327 -22.14 9.54 5.84
CA ALA A 327 -22.06 8.65 7.00
C ALA A 327 -23.44 8.18 7.51
N GLU A 328 -24.48 8.96 7.26
CA GLU A 328 -25.87 8.65 7.62
C GLU A 328 -26.58 7.82 6.53
N GLN A 329 -26.15 7.95 5.29
CA GLN A 329 -26.70 7.25 4.12
C GLN A 329 -25.53 6.77 3.24
N PRO A 330 -24.90 5.65 3.59
CA PRO A 330 -23.70 5.17 2.89
C PRO A 330 -24.05 4.46 1.58
N ASN A 331 -24.70 5.17 0.66
CA ASN A 331 -25.08 4.66 -0.64
C ASN A 331 -23.87 4.43 -1.53
N LEU A 332 -23.63 3.20 -1.93
CA LEU A 332 -22.53 2.81 -2.80
C LEU A 332 -23.04 2.28 -4.14
N TYR A 333 -22.23 2.46 -5.15
CA TYR A 333 -22.37 1.91 -6.49
C TYR A 333 -21.17 1.03 -6.80
N ASP A 334 -21.33 0.10 -7.74
CA ASP A 334 -20.21 -0.60 -8.33
C ASP A 334 -19.73 0.14 -9.57
N LEU A 335 -18.45 0.47 -9.61
CA LEU A 335 -17.76 0.81 -10.84
C LEU A 335 -17.26 -0.50 -11.46
N VAL A 336 -17.72 -0.81 -12.66
CA VAL A 336 -17.28 -1.99 -13.42
C VAL A 336 -16.56 -1.52 -14.68
N LEU A 337 -15.34 -2.00 -14.85
CA LEU A 337 -14.48 -1.74 -16.02
C LEU A 337 -14.26 -3.06 -16.76
N VAL A 338 -14.65 -3.11 -18.03
CA VAL A 338 -14.49 -4.31 -18.87
C VAL A 338 -13.64 -3.96 -20.08
N MET A 339 -12.47 -4.57 -20.17
CA MET A 339 -11.57 -4.43 -21.30
C MET A 339 -11.71 -5.61 -22.25
N LYS A 340 -11.90 -5.31 -23.54
CA LYS A 340 -12.02 -6.31 -24.63
C LYS A 340 -11.00 -6.05 -25.72
N ASP A 341 -10.54 -7.12 -26.35
CA ASP A 341 -9.70 -7.03 -27.56
C ASP A 341 -10.50 -6.60 -28.79
N ALA A 342 -9.83 -6.47 -29.93
CA ALA A 342 -10.45 -6.08 -31.21
C ALA A 342 -11.44 -7.13 -31.75
N GLN A 343 -11.40 -8.37 -31.28
CA GLN A 343 -12.30 -9.45 -31.61
C GLN A 343 -13.52 -9.50 -30.68
N GLY A 344 -13.56 -8.67 -29.62
CA GLY A 344 -14.62 -8.61 -28.63
C GLY A 344 -14.46 -9.58 -27.46
N ASN A 345 -13.35 -10.31 -27.35
CA ASN A 345 -13.08 -11.18 -26.22
C ASN A 345 -12.74 -10.33 -24.98
N THR A 346 -13.27 -10.71 -23.83
CA THR A 346 -12.94 -10.07 -22.55
C THR A 346 -11.51 -10.43 -22.15
N VAL A 347 -10.69 -9.40 -21.89
CA VAL A 347 -9.27 -9.52 -21.49
C VAL A 347 -9.08 -9.27 -20.02
N ASP A 348 -9.71 -8.20 -19.45
CA ASP A 348 -9.59 -7.85 -18.05
C ASP A 348 -10.90 -7.24 -17.52
N ILE A 349 -11.28 -7.60 -16.31
CA ILE A 349 -12.43 -7.04 -15.59
C ILE A 349 -11.92 -6.51 -14.25
N ARG A 350 -12.10 -5.23 -14.01
CA ARG A 350 -11.71 -4.55 -12.77
C ARG A 350 -12.85 -3.69 -12.26
N GLY A 351 -12.77 -3.30 -11.01
CA GLY A 351 -13.72 -2.36 -10.43
C GLY A 351 -13.66 -2.32 -8.92
N GLY A 352 -14.70 -1.76 -8.33
CA GLY A 352 -14.85 -1.65 -6.88
C GLY A 352 -15.97 -0.70 -6.50
N LYS A 353 -16.17 -0.51 -5.21
CA LYS A 353 -17.21 0.39 -4.69
C LYS A 353 -16.83 1.85 -4.89
N VAL A 354 -17.81 2.66 -5.26
CA VAL A 354 -17.68 4.12 -5.41
C VAL A 354 -18.91 4.82 -4.84
N GLY A 355 -18.75 6.08 -4.45
CA GLY A 355 -19.85 6.87 -3.88
C GLY A 355 -19.94 8.26 -4.51
N PHE A 356 -21.16 8.73 -4.74
CA PHE A 356 -21.40 10.09 -5.20
C PHE A 356 -21.51 11.03 -4.02
N ARG A 357 -20.54 11.91 -3.85
CA ARG A 357 -20.51 12.92 -2.79
C ARG A 357 -19.76 14.17 -3.23
N LYS A 358 -19.99 15.25 -2.51
CA LYS A 358 -19.24 16.50 -2.67
C LYS A 358 -18.86 17.02 -1.29
N VAL A 359 -17.57 17.25 -1.06
CA VAL A 359 -17.02 17.89 0.13
C VAL A 359 -16.64 19.31 -0.24
N GLU A 360 -17.04 20.30 0.55
CA GLU A 360 -16.80 21.73 0.28
C GLU A 360 -16.54 22.49 1.57
N ILE A 361 -15.68 23.50 1.51
CA ILE A 361 -15.55 24.53 2.54
C ILE A 361 -16.26 25.79 2.01
N ARG A 362 -17.29 26.20 2.70
CA ARG A 362 -18.04 27.42 2.36
C ARG A 362 -17.22 28.68 2.65
N SER A 363 -17.66 29.80 2.12
CA SER A 363 -17.02 31.12 2.36
C SER A 363 -17.00 31.55 3.84
N ASP A 364 -17.93 31.02 4.64
CA ASP A 364 -17.99 31.21 6.10
C ASP A 364 -17.07 30.25 6.87
N GLY A 365 -16.27 29.42 6.17
CA GLY A 365 -15.38 28.43 6.77
C GLY A 365 -16.05 27.11 7.16
N ALA A 366 -17.36 26.98 7.02
CA ALA A 366 -18.06 25.74 7.37
C ALA A 366 -17.76 24.62 6.36
N LEU A 367 -17.37 23.46 6.86
CA LEU A 367 -17.26 22.25 6.07
C LEU A 367 -18.66 21.70 5.79
N THR A 368 -18.92 21.36 4.54
CA THR A 368 -20.18 20.75 4.11
C THR A 368 -19.94 19.48 3.33
N ILE A 369 -20.84 18.51 3.49
CA ILE A 369 -20.92 17.31 2.66
C ILE A 369 -22.30 17.27 2.02
N ASN A 370 -22.35 17.20 0.68
CA ASN A 370 -23.57 17.26 -0.10
C ASN A 370 -24.42 18.51 0.24
N GLY A 371 -23.76 19.64 0.47
CA GLY A 371 -24.40 20.92 0.81
C GLY A 371 -24.86 21.07 2.27
N LYS A 372 -24.79 20.01 3.07
CA LYS A 372 -25.17 20.05 4.50
C LYS A 372 -23.95 20.33 5.35
N ARG A 373 -24.09 21.27 6.31
CA ARG A 373 -23.03 21.55 7.30
C ARG A 373 -22.74 20.29 8.11
N MET A 374 -21.44 19.98 8.25
CA MET A 374 -20.98 18.85 9.03
C MET A 374 -20.58 19.26 10.45
N VAL A 375 -20.98 18.41 11.41
CA VAL A 375 -20.46 18.41 12.77
C VAL A 375 -19.87 17.01 12.99
N PHE A 376 -18.59 16.96 13.28
CA PHE A 376 -17.90 15.70 13.53
C PHE A 376 -17.99 15.33 15.01
N HIS A 377 -18.53 14.14 15.27
CA HIS A 377 -18.37 13.42 16.52
C HIS A 377 -17.32 12.35 16.24
N GLY A 378 -16.05 12.72 16.34
CA GLY A 378 -14.92 11.91 15.86
C GLY A 378 -14.05 11.37 16.97
N VAL A 379 -13.31 10.32 16.65
CA VAL A 379 -12.29 9.72 17.51
C VAL A 379 -10.99 9.52 16.74
N ASN A 380 -9.88 9.45 17.46
CA ASN A 380 -8.62 8.92 16.95
C ASN A 380 -8.61 7.40 17.15
N ARG A 381 -8.08 6.65 16.18
CA ARG A 381 -7.99 5.20 16.24
C ARG A 381 -6.62 4.73 15.84
N HIS A 382 -5.99 3.92 16.69
CA HIS A 382 -4.85 3.10 16.31
C HIS A 382 -5.32 1.77 15.72
N ASP A 383 -4.61 1.29 14.69
CA ASP A 383 -4.82 -0.03 14.10
C ASP A 383 -4.05 -1.07 14.94
N PHE A 384 -4.69 -1.53 16.02
CA PHE A 384 -4.03 -2.31 17.07
C PHE A 384 -4.96 -3.32 17.74
N SER A 385 -4.51 -4.59 17.81
CA SER A 385 -5.17 -5.65 18.56
C SER A 385 -4.58 -5.76 19.98
N PRO A 386 -5.41 -5.85 21.05
CA PRO A 386 -4.91 -6.08 22.41
C PRO A 386 -4.22 -7.45 22.58
N VAL A 387 -4.45 -8.37 21.66
CA VAL A 387 -3.88 -9.74 21.70
C VAL A 387 -2.70 -9.88 20.73
N ASN A 388 -2.84 -9.36 19.49
CA ASN A 388 -1.91 -9.60 18.39
C ASN A 388 -1.04 -8.38 18.04
N GLY A 389 -1.17 -7.28 18.79
CA GLY A 389 -0.44 -6.03 18.51
C GLY A 389 -0.85 -5.42 17.17
N ARG A 390 0.11 -5.16 16.29
CA ARG A 390 -0.15 -4.56 14.97
C ARG A 390 -0.86 -5.50 13.97
N ALA A 391 -0.93 -6.79 14.25
CA ALA A 391 -1.63 -7.76 13.40
C ALA A 391 -3.11 -7.85 13.77
N ILE A 392 -3.84 -6.74 13.59
CA ILE A 392 -5.28 -6.68 13.79
C ILE A 392 -6.01 -7.43 12.68
N THR A 393 -7.06 -8.14 13.03
CA THR A 393 -7.87 -8.90 12.07
C THR A 393 -8.99 -8.06 11.46
N PRO A 394 -9.48 -8.38 10.24
CA PRO A 394 -10.65 -7.74 9.65
C PRO A 394 -11.90 -7.76 10.56
N ALA A 395 -12.08 -8.84 11.33
CA ALA A 395 -13.19 -8.96 12.28
C ALA A 395 -13.06 -7.97 13.45
N GLU A 396 -11.86 -7.76 13.99
CA GLU A 396 -11.60 -6.74 15.03
C GLU A 396 -11.83 -5.33 14.49
N ILE A 397 -11.38 -5.05 13.25
CA ILE A 397 -11.62 -3.77 12.57
C ILE A 397 -13.12 -3.51 12.40
N GLU A 398 -13.88 -4.51 11.97
CA GLU A 398 -15.33 -4.39 11.79
C GLU A 398 -16.04 -4.14 13.12
N GLU A 399 -15.61 -4.79 14.21
CA GLU A 399 -16.19 -4.57 15.55
C GLU A 399 -15.89 -3.17 16.08
N ASP A 400 -14.68 -2.63 15.86
CA ASP A 400 -14.35 -1.25 16.16
C ASP A 400 -15.31 -0.27 15.47
N ILE A 401 -15.53 -0.48 14.16
CA ILE A 401 -16.42 0.37 13.36
C ILE A 401 -17.86 0.28 13.85
N LYS A 402 -18.37 -0.94 14.11
CA LYS A 402 -19.70 -1.15 14.68
C LYS A 402 -19.85 -0.50 16.04
N THR A 403 -18.81 -0.54 16.87
CA THR A 403 -18.78 0.12 18.18
C THR A 403 -18.85 1.64 18.04
N MET A 404 -18.07 2.23 17.14
CA MET A 404 -18.14 3.66 16.84
C MET A 404 -19.56 4.06 16.40
N LYS A 405 -20.19 3.28 15.50
CA LYS A 405 -21.57 3.54 15.04
C LYS A 405 -22.59 3.44 16.19
N ARG A 406 -22.48 2.45 17.09
CA ARG A 406 -23.36 2.32 18.27
C ARG A 406 -23.25 3.51 19.22
N LEU A 407 -22.07 4.15 19.27
CA LEU A 407 -21.80 5.33 20.10
C LEU A 407 -22.09 6.67 19.39
N ASN A 408 -22.77 6.65 18.25
CA ASN A 408 -23.06 7.83 17.42
C ASN A 408 -21.80 8.60 16.96
N ILE A 409 -20.67 7.94 16.87
CA ILE A 409 -19.47 8.48 16.25
C ILE A 409 -19.66 8.43 14.73
N ASN A 410 -19.42 9.57 14.06
CA ASN A 410 -19.57 9.67 12.61
C ASN A 410 -18.25 9.92 11.87
N ALA A 411 -17.13 10.12 12.60
CA ALA A 411 -15.83 10.38 12.00
C ALA A 411 -14.71 9.67 12.76
N VAL A 412 -13.65 9.32 12.04
CA VAL A 412 -12.45 8.70 12.62
C VAL A 412 -11.21 9.24 11.94
N ARG A 413 -10.17 9.55 12.73
CA ARG A 413 -8.83 9.83 12.25
C ARG A 413 -7.98 8.57 12.36
N THR A 414 -7.34 8.19 11.27
CA THR A 414 -6.37 7.08 11.28
C THR A 414 -5.08 7.57 11.91
N SER A 415 -5.05 7.60 13.23
CA SER A 415 -3.90 8.09 13.99
C SER A 415 -2.85 6.99 14.17
N HIS A 416 -1.57 7.17 13.73
CA HIS A 416 -1.12 8.30 12.93
C HIS A 416 -0.47 7.77 11.65
N TYR A 417 -1.21 6.93 10.93
CA TYR A 417 -0.74 6.17 9.76
C TYR A 417 -1.91 5.55 8.98
N PRO A 418 -1.72 5.14 7.72
CA PRO A 418 -2.73 4.42 6.95
C PRO A 418 -3.15 3.11 7.63
N ASN A 419 -4.45 2.91 7.78
CA ASN A 419 -5.00 1.65 8.29
C ASN A 419 -5.02 0.56 7.19
N ASP A 420 -5.39 -0.67 7.57
CA ASP A 420 -5.59 -1.75 6.61
C ASP A 420 -6.58 -1.34 5.51
N PRO A 421 -6.37 -1.67 4.22
CA PRO A 421 -7.33 -1.36 3.16
C PRO A 421 -8.77 -1.75 3.49
N VAL A 422 -8.97 -2.86 4.18
CA VAL A 422 -10.30 -3.33 4.61
C VAL A 422 -11.01 -2.35 5.54
N PHE A 423 -10.28 -1.56 6.30
CA PHE A 423 -10.85 -0.51 7.16
C PHE A 423 -11.62 0.54 6.35
N TYR A 424 -11.07 0.96 5.21
CA TYR A 424 -11.72 1.96 4.36
C TYR A 424 -12.96 1.39 3.67
N ASP A 425 -12.90 0.13 3.19
CA ASP A 425 -14.07 -0.57 2.64
C ASP A 425 -15.21 -0.65 3.67
N LEU A 426 -14.88 -0.96 4.91
CA LEU A 426 -15.85 -1.02 6.00
C LEU A 426 -16.38 0.35 6.39
N CYS A 427 -15.55 1.40 6.38
CA CYS A 427 -16.00 2.78 6.58
C CYS A 427 -16.94 3.26 5.46
N ASP A 428 -16.66 2.87 4.21
CA ASP A 428 -17.56 3.14 3.08
C ASP A 428 -18.91 2.46 3.28
N LYS A 429 -18.92 1.20 3.70
CA LYS A 429 -20.11 0.35 3.91
C LYS A 429 -20.94 0.81 5.10
N TYR A 430 -20.32 1.05 6.26
CA TYR A 430 -21.03 1.40 7.49
C TYR A 430 -21.31 2.89 7.65
N GLY A 431 -20.67 3.73 6.85
CA GLY A 431 -20.82 5.18 6.88
C GLY A 431 -20.04 5.82 8.03
N LEU A 432 -18.73 5.97 7.88
CA LEU A 432 -17.87 6.79 8.74
C LEU A 432 -17.07 7.75 7.87
N TYR A 433 -16.97 9.00 8.27
CA TYR A 433 -16.05 9.94 7.64
C TYR A 433 -14.63 9.66 8.12
N VAL A 434 -13.68 9.56 7.20
CA VAL A 434 -12.28 9.26 7.52
C VAL A 434 -11.41 10.48 7.23
N LEU A 435 -10.69 10.95 8.26
CA LEU A 435 -9.51 11.77 8.09
C LEU A 435 -8.33 10.80 7.96
N ALA A 436 -7.85 10.62 6.73
CA ALA A 436 -6.83 9.64 6.40
C ALA A 436 -5.44 10.27 6.58
N GLU A 437 -4.64 9.76 7.50
CA GLU A 437 -3.35 10.32 7.86
C GLU A 437 -2.19 9.51 7.28
N ALA A 438 -1.23 10.23 6.67
CA ALA A 438 -0.03 9.64 6.12
C ALA A 438 0.94 9.22 7.24
N ASP A 439 1.72 8.18 6.99
CA ASP A 439 2.76 7.67 7.88
C ASP A 439 4.00 8.58 7.89
N VAL A 440 3.84 9.78 8.45
CA VAL A 440 4.90 10.77 8.63
C VAL A 440 4.84 11.33 10.03
N GLU A 441 5.69 10.80 10.89
CA GLU A 441 5.88 11.34 12.23
C GLU A 441 7.36 11.33 12.63
N CYS A 442 7.90 12.52 12.92
CA CYS A 442 9.27 12.67 13.38
C CYS A 442 9.35 13.49 14.69
N HIS A 443 8.44 13.18 15.64
CA HIS A 443 8.26 13.90 16.90
C HIS A 443 9.57 14.07 17.68
N ALA A 444 10.36 13.00 17.80
CA ALA A 444 11.65 13.04 18.48
C ALA A 444 12.67 13.99 17.83
N HIS A 445 12.52 14.30 16.53
CA HIS A 445 13.46 15.13 15.79
C HIS A 445 12.78 15.88 14.65
N GLN A 446 11.93 16.85 14.97
CA GLN A 446 11.11 17.60 14.02
C GLN A 446 11.89 18.32 12.91
N LYS A 447 13.21 18.58 13.10
CA LYS A 447 14.07 19.12 12.05
C LYS A 447 14.09 18.27 10.77
N LEU A 448 13.81 16.97 10.85
CA LEU A 448 13.76 16.08 9.67
C LEU A 448 12.78 16.59 8.62
N SER A 449 11.68 17.20 9.06
CA SER A 449 10.69 17.79 8.15
C SER A 449 11.21 18.98 7.31
N SER A 450 12.37 19.54 7.67
CA SER A 450 13.05 20.59 6.91
C SER A 450 14.28 20.07 6.13
N LEU A 451 14.72 18.84 6.37
CA LEU A 451 15.90 18.31 5.71
C LEU A 451 15.58 17.78 4.31
N PRO A 452 16.24 18.27 3.25
CA PRO A 452 16.03 17.78 1.88
C PRO A 452 16.24 16.27 1.74
N LEU A 453 17.06 15.69 2.61
CA LEU A 453 17.38 14.27 2.64
C LEU A 453 16.15 13.37 2.87
N PHE A 454 15.21 13.82 3.71
CA PHE A 454 13.98 13.08 4.01
C PHE A 454 12.79 13.46 3.11
N ARG A 455 12.95 14.46 2.24
CA ARG A 455 11.90 14.93 1.34
C ARG A 455 11.32 13.81 0.45
N PRO A 456 12.14 12.98 -0.23
CA PRO A 456 11.60 11.91 -1.06
C PRO A 456 10.69 10.96 -0.27
N ALA A 457 11.13 10.52 0.91
CA ALA A 457 10.38 9.61 1.76
C ALA A 457 9.05 10.22 2.25
N MET A 458 9.03 11.49 2.66
CA MET A 458 7.81 12.18 3.09
C MET A 458 6.80 12.36 1.95
N VAL A 459 7.28 12.75 0.77
CA VAL A 459 6.44 12.91 -0.42
C VAL A 459 5.85 11.58 -0.84
N GLU A 460 6.68 10.55 -0.97
CA GLU A 460 6.28 9.22 -1.43
C GLU A 460 5.25 8.57 -0.51
N ARG A 461 5.42 8.62 0.82
CA ARG A 461 4.45 8.12 1.80
C ARG A 461 3.08 8.74 1.60
N SER A 462 3.03 10.05 1.41
CA SER A 462 1.77 10.79 1.22
C SER A 462 1.14 10.52 -0.16
N GLU A 463 1.93 10.48 -1.24
CA GLU A 463 1.44 10.17 -2.59
C GLU A 463 0.90 8.73 -2.67
N ASN A 464 1.67 7.76 -2.17
CA ASN A 464 1.25 6.36 -2.19
C ASN A 464 -0.03 6.15 -1.38
N HIS A 465 -0.17 6.80 -0.22
CA HIS A 465 -1.41 6.74 0.55
C HIS A 465 -2.62 7.21 -0.27
N VAL A 466 -2.50 8.35 -0.93
CA VAL A 466 -3.56 8.85 -1.80
C VAL A 466 -3.83 7.88 -2.96
N LEU A 467 -2.80 7.41 -3.64
CA LEU A 467 -2.94 6.51 -4.79
C LEU A 467 -3.64 5.21 -4.44
N TRP A 468 -3.29 4.59 -3.30
CA TRP A 468 -3.92 3.36 -2.83
C TRP A 468 -5.40 3.56 -2.46
N MET A 469 -5.77 4.68 -1.79
CA MET A 469 -7.06 4.83 -1.10
C MET A 469 -8.00 5.88 -1.73
N ARG A 470 -7.63 6.57 -2.81
CA ARG A 470 -8.33 7.73 -3.37
C ARG A 470 -9.76 7.48 -3.87
N ASN A 471 -10.16 6.24 -4.08
CA ASN A 471 -11.50 5.90 -4.57
C ASN A 471 -12.54 5.71 -3.44
N HIS A 472 -12.11 5.72 -2.16
CA HIS A 472 -12.99 5.54 -1.02
C HIS A 472 -13.81 6.80 -0.73
N PRO A 473 -15.15 6.77 -0.82
CA PRO A 473 -15.99 7.92 -0.51
C PRO A 473 -15.96 8.32 0.97
N CYS A 474 -15.58 7.46 1.89
CA CYS A 474 -15.45 7.78 3.31
C CYS A 474 -14.34 8.80 3.59
N ILE A 475 -13.27 8.85 2.81
CA ILE A 475 -12.16 9.77 3.03
C ILE A 475 -12.58 11.17 2.64
N PHE A 476 -12.84 12.03 3.62
CA PHE A 476 -13.24 13.43 3.38
C PHE A 476 -12.05 14.40 3.40
N MET A 477 -10.94 14.01 4.04
CA MET A 477 -9.75 14.84 4.18
C MET A 477 -8.48 13.98 4.30
N TRP A 478 -7.36 14.49 3.79
CA TRP A 478 -6.04 13.89 3.91
C TRP A 478 -5.18 14.69 4.87
N SER A 479 -4.54 14.03 5.82
CA SER A 479 -3.54 14.59 6.72
C SER A 479 -2.13 14.18 6.30
N PHE A 480 -1.19 15.12 6.41
CA PHE A 480 0.20 14.90 5.99
C PHE A 480 1.05 14.15 7.02
N GLY A 481 0.50 13.90 8.20
CA GLY A 481 1.20 13.24 9.30
C GLY A 481 0.91 13.90 10.65
N ASN A 482 1.65 13.47 11.65
CA ASN A 482 1.50 13.88 13.04
C ASN A 482 2.83 14.43 13.60
N GLU A 483 2.78 15.42 14.49
CA GLU A 483 3.85 15.92 15.37
C GLU A 483 5.25 16.09 14.73
N SER A 484 5.29 16.50 13.47
CA SER A 484 6.51 16.61 12.66
C SER A 484 7.00 18.06 12.47
N GLY A 485 6.40 19.01 13.18
CA GLY A 485 6.71 20.43 13.01
C GLY A 485 6.23 21.01 11.68
N ASN A 486 6.82 22.16 11.27
CA ASN A 486 6.41 22.93 10.10
C ASN A 486 7.48 23.02 9.02
N GLY A 487 8.22 21.94 8.78
CA GLY A 487 9.35 21.92 7.85
C GLY A 487 8.95 22.13 6.39
N GLU A 488 9.90 22.60 5.57
CA GLU A 488 9.69 22.90 4.15
C GLU A 488 9.23 21.69 3.34
N ASN A 489 9.57 20.47 3.75
CA ASN A 489 9.20 19.26 3.03
C ASN A 489 7.67 19.11 2.90
N PHE A 490 6.88 19.60 3.86
CA PHE A 490 5.43 19.59 3.77
C PHE A 490 4.86 20.44 2.63
N GLN A 491 5.60 21.46 2.14
CA GLN A 491 5.20 22.19 0.96
C GLN A 491 5.31 21.31 -0.30
N TYR A 492 6.33 20.45 -0.37
CA TYR A 492 6.49 19.49 -1.47
C TYR A 492 5.44 18.40 -1.40
N VAL A 493 5.15 17.86 -0.22
CA VAL A 493 4.03 16.93 0.02
C VAL A 493 2.72 17.55 -0.49
N ALA A 494 2.40 18.77 -0.05
CA ALA A 494 1.17 19.46 -0.47
C ALA A 494 1.09 19.67 -1.99
N ASN A 495 2.22 19.97 -2.65
CA ASN A 495 2.24 20.16 -4.10
C ASN A 495 2.04 18.83 -4.85
N ALA A 496 2.66 17.75 -4.39
CA ALA A 496 2.54 16.43 -4.99
C ALA A 496 1.07 15.94 -4.98
N ILE A 497 0.43 15.99 -3.83
CA ILE A 497 -0.94 15.48 -3.70
C ILE A 497 -2.03 16.45 -4.20
N LYS A 498 -1.74 17.74 -4.38
CA LYS A 498 -2.67 18.70 -5.05
C LYS A 498 -3.02 18.29 -6.48
N LEU A 499 -2.20 17.50 -7.14
CA LEU A 499 -2.48 16.96 -8.47
C LEU A 499 -3.75 16.11 -8.50
N PHE A 500 -4.17 15.57 -7.34
CA PHE A 500 -5.40 14.81 -7.16
C PHE A 500 -6.58 15.71 -6.77
N LYS A 501 -6.89 16.72 -7.55
CA LYS A 501 -7.78 17.90 -7.39
C LYS A 501 -9.14 17.73 -6.68
N SER A 502 -9.47 16.57 -6.17
CA SER A 502 -10.78 16.27 -5.55
C SER A 502 -10.77 16.24 -4.03
N PHE A 503 -9.64 16.60 -3.38
CA PHE A 503 -9.46 16.41 -1.96
C PHE A 503 -9.09 17.70 -1.24
N PHE A 504 -9.64 17.89 -0.04
CA PHE A 504 -9.20 18.92 0.90
C PHE A 504 -7.99 18.43 1.68
N PHE A 505 -7.01 19.32 1.83
CA PHE A 505 -5.79 19.03 2.57
C PHE A 505 -5.73 19.91 3.81
N ALA A 506 -5.49 19.30 4.95
CA ALA A 506 -5.30 20.01 6.21
C ALA A 506 -3.84 20.47 6.34
N LYS A 507 -3.52 21.68 5.91
CA LYS A 507 -2.18 22.28 6.10
C LYS A 507 -1.90 22.69 7.56
N LYS A 508 -2.91 22.69 8.45
CA LYS A 508 -2.81 23.21 9.81
C LYS A 508 -3.28 22.26 10.91
N PHE A 509 -3.55 20.98 10.61
CA PHE A 509 -4.11 20.07 11.61
C PHE A 509 -3.07 19.30 12.44
N CYS A 510 -1.77 19.56 12.24
CA CYS A 510 -0.72 19.01 13.11
C CYS A 510 -0.83 19.51 14.58
N ASP A 511 -1.61 20.57 14.85
CA ASP A 511 -1.76 21.19 16.17
C ASP A 511 -3.19 21.11 16.75
N PHE A 512 -4.10 20.37 16.14
CA PHE A 512 -5.44 20.19 16.72
C PHE A 512 -5.44 19.02 17.71
N ASN A 513 -5.39 19.35 18.98
CA ASN A 513 -5.83 18.46 20.05
C ASN A 513 -7.32 18.16 19.86
N TRP A 514 -7.63 16.97 19.37
CA TRP A 514 -8.97 16.42 19.48
C TRP A 514 -9.15 15.98 20.93
N VAL A 515 -10.07 16.64 21.64
CA VAL A 515 -10.46 16.26 23.00
C VAL A 515 -11.48 15.14 22.92
#